data_4789ee2ceb747bf44d0d9f30b0439887
#
_entry.id   4789ee2ceb747bf44d0d9f30b0439887
#
_cell.length_a   1.000
_cell.length_b   1.000
_cell.length_c   1.000
_cell.angle_alpha   90.00
_cell.angle_beta   90.00
_cell.angle_gamma   90.00
#
_symmetry.space_group_name_H-M   'P 1'
#
loop_
_entity.id
_entity.type
_entity.pdbx_description
1 polymer ?
#
loop_
_entity_poly.entity_id
_entity_poly.type
_entity_poly.pdbx_seq_one_letter_code
_entity_poly.pdbx_strand_id
1 'polypeptide(L)'
;MKKKIIIDTDPAMGTKGGDPEDCFAIMLALNSPEIEVLGITTVQGNVPVERGYSNAKFLVEELNKEIPVHTGKPGTYDEKRNSKRLWLAGREEMEQITPMIVPLENEASAESFIAKTCKNNSGDIELVTIGPLTNVAKALDEDPNLNKHIN
;
A
#
# COMPACT_ATOMS: atom_id res chain seq x y z
N MET A 1 -13.84 -5.74 -20.49
CA MET A 1 -12.45 -5.36 -20.12
C MET A 1 -12.38 -5.33 -18.60
N LYS A 2 -11.25 -5.75 -18.02
CA LYS A 2 -11.05 -5.60 -16.58
C LYS A 2 -10.72 -4.14 -16.24
N LYS A 3 -11.17 -3.68 -15.08
CA LYS A 3 -10.75 -2.38 -14.53
C LYS A 3 -9.33 -2.48 -14.00
N LYS A 4 -8.43 -1.66 -14.52
CA LYS A 4 -7.05 -1.57 -14.03
C LYS A 4 -6.99 -0.69 -12.81
N ILE A 5 -6.34 -1.17 -11.77
CA ILE A 5 -6.18 -0.41 -10.52
C ILE A 5 -4.75 -0.48 -9.98
N ILE A 6 -4.35 0.56 -9.25
CA ILE A 6 -3.29 0.54 -8.26
C ILE A 6 -3.94 0.65 -6.89
N ILE A 7 -3.45 -0.08 -5.89
CA ILE A 7 -3.90 0.03 -4.50
C ILE A 7 -2.79 0.68 -3.68
N ASP A 8 -3.05 1.85 -3.10
CA ASP A 8 -2.16 2.53 -2.14
C ASP A 8 -2.73 2.36 -0.72
N THR A 9 -1.95 1.74 0.20
CA THR A 9 -2.49 1.10 1.40
C THR A 9 -1.46 1.05 2.54
N ASP A 10 -1.91 0.88 3.78
CA ASP A 10 -1.06 0.68 4.98
C ASP A 10 -1.45 -0.61 5.74
N PRO A 11 -1.38 -1.79 5.08
CA PRO A 11 -1.97 -3.03 5.54
C PRO A 11 -1.31 -3.53 6.84
N ALA A 12 -2.14 -3.82 7.85
CA ALA A 12 -1.67 -4.14 9.20
C ALA A 12 -2.01 -5.56 9.68
N MET A 13 -2.52 -6.43 8.81
CA MET A 13 -2.78 -7.83 9.13
C MET A 13 -1.49 -8.53 9.60
N GLY A 14 -1.61 -9.41 10.58
CA GLY A 14 -0.44 -10.05 11.20
C GLY A 14 0.28 -9.18 12.21
N THR A 15 -0.15 -7.93 12.38
CA THR A 15 0.30 -7.04 13.44
C THR A 15 -0.74 -6.99 14.54
N LYS A 16 -0.39 -7.46 15.71
CA LYS A 16 -1.34 -7.53 16.83
C LYS A 16 -1.79 -6.12 17.24
N GLY A 17 -3.11 -5.87 17.18
CA GLY A 17 -3.70 -4.54 17.38
C GLY A 17 -3.74 -3.66 16.13
N GLY A 18 -3.28 -4.17 15.01
CA GLY A 18 -3.45 -3.54 13.70
C GLY A 18 -4.83 -3.80 13.12
N ASP A 19 -5.25 -2.96 12.21
CA ASP A 19 -6.52 -3.05 11.51
C ASP A 19 -6.36 -3.94 10.26
N PRO A 20 -7.20 -4.98 10.05
CA PRO A 20 -7.01 -5.92 8.96
C PRO A 20 -7.74 -5.57 7.66
N GLU A 21 -8.57 -4.50 7.61
CA GLU A 21 -9.49 -4.25 6.49
C GLU A 21 -8.77 -4.03 5.16
N ASP A 22 -7.63 -3.36 5.17
CA ASP A 22 -6.81 -3.16 3.96
C ASP A 22 -6.40 -4.49 3.34
N CYS A 23 -6.08 -5.46 4.18
CA CYS A 23 -5.70 -6.79 3.71
C CYS A 23 -6.87 -7.53 3.08
N PHE A 24 -8.07 -7.37 3.61
CA PHE A 24 -9.29 -7.89 2.99
C PHE A 24 -9.57 -7.21 1.65
N ALA A 25 -9.35 -5.90 1.54
CA ALA A 25 -9.49 -5.15 0.29
C ALA A 25 -8.51 -5.66 -0.78
N ILE A 26 -7.24 -5.89 -0.41
CA ILE A 26 -6.23 -6.48 -1.29
C ILE A 26 -6.66 -7.87 -1.76
N MET A 27 -7.04 -8.76 -0.82
CA MET A 27 -7.47 -10.12 -1.15
C MET A 27 -8.69 -10.13 -2.07
N LEU A 28 -9.67 -9.25 -1.83
CA LEU A 28 -10.84 -9.10 -2.68
C LEU A 28 -10.46 -8.67 -4.09
N ALA A 29 -9.63 -7.64 -4.22
CA ALA A 29 -9.20 -7.12 -5.52
C ALA A 29 -8.41 -8.16 -6.32
N LEU A 30 -7.45 -8.86 -5.67
CA LEU A 30 -6.62 -9.88 -6.33
C LEU A 30 -7.40 -11.13 -6.78
N ASN A 31 -8.56 -11.40 -6.19
CA ASN A 31 -9.43 -12.53 -6.55
C ASN A 31 -10.66 -12.12 -7.39
N SER A 32 -10.85 -10.82 -7.66
CA SER A 32 -11.95 -10.34 -8.49
C SER A 32 -11.65 -10.56 -9.97
N PRO A 33 -12.51 -11.27 -10.72
CA PRO A 33 -12.30 -11.49 -12.15
C PRO A 33 -12.44 -10.21 -12.99
N GLU A 34 -13.06 -9.17 -12.43
CA GLU A 34 -13.34 -7.90 -13.10
C GLU A 34 -12.23 -6.86 -12.90
N ILE A 35 -11.28 -7.14 -11.98
CA ILE A 35 -10.20 -6.24 -11.61
C ILE A 35 -8.86 -6.77 -12.12
N GLU A 36 -8.02 -5.87 -12.59
CA GLU A 36 -6.61 -6.08 -12.89
C GLU A 36 -5.78 -5.19 -11.97
N VAL A 37 -5.21 -5.76 -10.92
CA VAL A 37 -4.31 -5.03 -10.03
C VAL A 37 -2.94 -4.92 -10.70
N LEU A 38 -2.54 -3.70 -11.09
CA LEU A 38 -1.26 -3.44 -11.74
C LEU A 38 -0.10 -3.35 -10.73
N GLY A 39 -0.41 -3.08 -9.47
CA GLY A 39 0.54 -3.06 -8.38
C GLY A 39 -0.08 -2.58 -7.07
N ILE A 40 0.67 -2.80 -6.00
CA ILE A 40 0.32 -2.34 -4.65
C ILE A 40 1.44 -1.41 -4.20
N THR A 41 1.06 -0.26 -3.66
CA THR A 41 2.01 0.66 -3.02
C THR A 41 1.71 0.76 -1.54
N THR A 42 2.75 0.80 -0.71
CA THR A 42 2.57 0.86 0.73
C THR A 42 3.00 2.20 1.30
N VAL A 43 2.25 2.67 2.27
CA VAL A 43 2.46 3.94 2.94
C VAL A 43 2.50 3.73 4.45
N GLN A 44 3.16 4.63 5.16
CA GLN A 44 3.14 4.62 6.62
C GLN A 44 1.80 5.11 7.16
N GLY A 45 1.15 4.32 7.98
CA GLY A 45 -0.12 4.70 8.62
C GLY A 45 -0.45 3.78 9.78
N ASN A 46 -1.17 2.70 9.54
CA ASN A 46 -1.53 1.70 10.54
C ASN A 46 -0.32 1.00 11.15
N VAL A 47 0.72 0.83 10.33
CA VAL A 47 2.02 0.26 10.70
C VAL A 47 3.14 1.07 10.06
N PRO A 48 4.41 0.88 10.48
CA PRO A 48 5.56 1.38 9.73
C PRO A 48 5.52 0.87 8.29
N VAL A 49 6.02 1.68 7.34
CA VAL A 49 5.94 1.38 5.90
C VAL A 49 6.56 0.03 5.54
N GLU A 50 7.67 -0.33 6.18
CA GLU A 50 8.37 -1.61 5.98
C GLU A 50 7.50 -2.81 6.40
N ARG A 51 6.70 -2.63 7.45
CA ARG A 51 5.76 -3.65 7.90
C ARG A 51 4.56 -3.75 6.96
N GLY A 52 4.03 -2.63 6.51
CA GLY A 52 2.98 -2.59 5.48
C GLY A 52 3.42 -3.29 4.20
N TYR A 53 4.65 -3.02 3.74
CA TYR A 53 5.25 -3.73 2.60
C TYR A 53 5.31 -5.24 2.83
N SER A 54 5.83 -5.68 3.98
CA SER A 54 5.90 -7.10 4.33
C SER A 54 4.54 -7.78 4.31
N ASN A 55 3.52 -7.13 4.87
CA ASN A 55 2.16 -7.68 4.91
C ASN A 55 1.55 -7.78 3.50
N ALA A 56 1.71 -6.74 2.67
CA ALA A 56 1.22 -6.76 1.28
C ALA A 56 1.94 -7.84 0.46
N LYS A 57 3.26 -7.93 0.58
CA LYS A 57 4.08 -8.92 -0.11
C LYS A 57 3.72 -10.34 0.29
N PHE A 58 3.57 -10.59 1.59
CA PHE A 58 3.12 -11.88 2.13
C PHE A 58 1.77 -12.31 1.53
N LEU A 59 0.79 -11.38 1.45
CA LEU A 59 -0.51 -11.68 0.86
C LEU A 59 -0.42 -12.03 -0.63
N VAL A 60 0.38 -11.29 -1.38
CA VAL A 60 0.61 -11.55 -2.82
C VAL A 60 1.20 -12.95 -3.02
N GLU A 61 2.19 -13.32 -2.21
CA GLU A 61 2.85 -14.63 -2.27
C GLU A 61 1.91 -15.78 -1.86
N GLU A 62 1.19 -15.64 -0.73
CA GLU A 62 0.23 -16.65 -0.25
C GLU A 62 -0.93 -16.88 -1.23
N LEU A 63 -1.32 -15.85 -1.98
CA LEU A 63 -2.35 -15.96 -3.02
C LEU A 63 -1.80 -16.43 -4.37
N ASN A 64 -0.50 -16.76 -4.46
CA ASN A 64 0.19 -17.16 -5.69
C ASN A 64 -0.03 -16.15 -6.84
N LYS A 65 0.10 -14.86 -6.53
CA LYS A 65 -0.01 -13.77 -7.52
C LYS A 65 1.37 -13.18 -7.83
N GLU A 66 1.56 -12.73 -9.05
CA GLU A 66 2.78 -12.04 -9.49
C GLU A 66 2.49 -10.53 -9.64
N ILE A 67 2.18 -9.87 -8.52
CA ILE A 67 1.87 -8.45 -8.48
C ILE A 67 3.04 -7.70 -7.83
N PRO A 68 3.55 -6.62 -8.47
CA PRO A 68 4.60 -5.81 -7.87
C PRO A 68 4.08 -5.08 -6.63
N VAL A 69 4.90 -5.05 -5.59
CA VAL A 69 4.66 -4.29 -4.36
C VAL A 69 5.78 -3.28 -4.20
N HIS A 70 5.45 -2.01 -4.01
CA HIS A 70 6.42 -0.92 -3.89
C HIS A 70 6.24 -0.21 -2.56
N THR A 71 7.35 0.13 -1.91
CA THR A 71 7.32 0.86 -0.65
C THR A 71 7.45 2.35 -0.87
N GLY A 72 6.64 3.13 -0.17
CA GLY A 72 6.83 4.58 -0.04
C GLY A 72 7.98 4.90 0.90
N LYS A 73 8.41 6.16 0.89
CA LYS A 73 9.38 6.64 1.88
C LYS A 73 8.73 6.69 3.26
N PRO A 74 9.48 6.36 4.32
CA PRO A 74 9.00 6.60 5.67
C PRO A 74 8.52 8.05 5.79
N GLY A 75 7.28 8.24 6.24
CA GLY A 75 6.75 9.57 6.54
C GLY A 75 7.33 10.07 7.86
N THR A 76 6.99 11.30 8.22
CA THR A 76 7.17 11.75 9.60
C THR A 76 6.24 10.91 10.48
N TYR A 77 6.83 9.97 11.20
CA TYR A 77 6.08 9.13 12.11
C TYR A 77 5.58 9.98 13.29
N ASP A 78 4.27 10.12 13.39
CA ASP A 78 3.69 10.80 14.54
C ASP A 78 3.65 9.84 15.73
N GLU A 79 4.70 9.89 16.55
CA GLU A 79 4.81 9.07 17.77
C GLU A 79 3.59 9.22 18.69
N LYS A 80 3.01 10.43 18.76
CA LYS A 80 1.82 10.68 19.60
C LYS A 80 0.60 9.95 19.06
N ARG A 81 0.43 9.94 17.74
CA ARG A 81 -0.68 9.24 17.08
C ARG A 81 -0.53 7.73 17.26
N ASN A 82 0.68 7.21 17.11
CA ASN A 82 0.96 5.79 17.31
C ASN A 82 0.78 5.37 18.77
N SER A 83 1.33 6.11 19.72
CA SER A 83 1.16 5.85 21.15
C SER A 83 -0.32 5.85 21.55
N LYS A 84 -1.12 6.77 20.99
CA LYS A 84 -2.56 6.81 21.23
C LYS A 84 -3.27 5.56 20.67
N ARG A 85 -2.87 5.08 19.48
CA ARG A 85 -3.44 3.86 18.88
C ARG A 85 -3.08 2.62 19.69
N LEU A 86 -1.82 2.48 20.09
CA LEU A 86 -1.37 1.38 20.95
C LEU A 86 -2.11 1.38 22.28
N TRP A 87 -2.29 2.55 22.88
CA TRP A 87 -3.07 2.70 24.11
C TRP A 87 -4.54 2.32 23.92
N LEU A 88 -5.20 2.76 22.83
CA LEU A 88 -6.58 2.38 22.50
C LEU A 88 -6.73 0.87 22.24
N ALA A 89 -5.70 0.25 21.70
CA ALA A 89 -5.64 -1.19 21.52
C ALA A 89 -5.29 -1.98 22.78
N GLY A 90 -5.04 -1.28 23.92
CA GLY A 90 -4.64 -1.89 25.18
C GLY A 90 -3.27 -2.57 25.14
N ARG A 91 -2.29 -1.98 24.39
CA ARG A 91 -0.98 -2.57 24.14
C ARG A 91 0.12 -1.56 24.28
N GLU A 92 1.29 -2.04 24.72
CA GLU A 92 2.52 -1.25 24.79
C GLU A 92 3.35 -1.41 23.52
N GLU A 93 3.32 -2.58 22.88
CA GLU A 93 4.06 -2.89 21.67
C GLU A 93 3.20 -3.64 20.65
N MET A 94 3.52 -3.46 19.36
CA MET A 94 2.90 -4.21 18.27
C MET A 94 3.64 -5.54 18.06
N GLU A 95 3.06 -6.63 18.53
CA GLU A 95 3.56 -7.97 18.22
C GLU A 95 3.28 -8.32 16.76
N GLN A 96 4.25 -9.00 16.13
CA GLN A 96 4.16 -9.44 14.75
C GLN A 96 3.98 -10.95 14.68
N ILE A 97 3.04 -11.40 13.85
CA ILE A 97 2.80 -12.83 13.57
C ILE A 97 3.14 -13.22 12.13
N THR A 98 3.32 -12.24 11.24
CA THR A 98 3.81 -12.45 9.87
C THR A 98 5.32 -12.23 9.78
N PRO A 99 6.02 -12.92 8.87
CA PRO A 99 7.46 -12.71 8.68
C PRO A 99 7.75 -11.28 8.19
N MET A 100 8.98 -10.81 8.41
CA MET A 100 9.46 -9.55 7.85
C MET A 100 10.06 -9.83 6.48
N ILE A 101 9.53 -9.18 5.45
CA ILE A 101 10.04 -9.21 4.08
C ILE A 101 10.67 -7.85 3.79
N VAL A 102 11.92 -7.84 3.36
CA VAL A 102 12.67 -6.62 3.06
C VAL A 102 12.52 -6.28 1.57
N PRO A 103 12.24 -5.01 1.21
CA PRO A 103 12.22 -4.58 -0.18
C PRO A 103 13.57 -4.81 -0.87
N LEU A 104 13.55 -5.09 -2.16
CA LEU A 104 14.78 -5.17 -2.96
C LEU A 104 15.41 -3.78 -3.12
N GLU A 105 16.74 -3.70 -3.06
CA GLU A 105 17.49 -2.42 -3.08
C GLU A 105 17.22 -1.54 -4.31
N ASN A 106 16.79 -2.14 -5.43
CA ASN A 106 16.56 -1.45 -6.70
C ASN A 106 15.07 -1.35 -7.09
N GLU A 107 14.15 -1.56 -6.17
CA GLU A 107 12.74 -1.37 -6.45
C GLU A 107 12.41 0.12 -6.65
N ALA A 108 11.53 0.40 -7.61
CA ALA A 108 11.00 1.74 -7.78
C ALA A 108 10.26 2.17 -6.51
N SER A 109 10.34 3.43 -6.14
CA SER A 109 9.56 3.95 -5.02
C SER A 109 8.07 3.97 -5.38
N ALA A 110 7.20 3.93 -4.36
CA ALA A 110 5.75 3.95 -4.53
C ALA A 110 5.29 5.15 -5.37
N GLU A 111 5.79 6.34 -5.09
CA GLU A 111 5.44 7.57 -5.81
C GLU A 111 5.82 7.50 -7.30
N SER A 112 7.03 7.04 -7.61
CA SER A 112 7.48 6.86 -8.99
C SER A 112 6.70 5.78 -9.72
N PHE A 113 6.34 4.69 -9.04
CA PHE A 113 5.50 3.63 -9.60
C PHE A 113 4.10 4.16 -9.94
N ILE A 114 3.45 4.88 -9.01
CA ILE A 114 2.14 5.49 -9.21
C ILE A 114 2.18 6.43 -10.43
N ALA A 115 3.10 7.40 -10.44
CA ALA A 115 3.19 8.40 -11.50
C ALA A 115 3.39 7.77 -12.89
N LYS A 116 4.34 6.83 -13.01
CA LYS A 116 4.65 6.16 -14.28
C LYS A 116 3.51 5.25 -14.75
N THR A 117 2.93 4.47 -13.83
CA THR A 117 1.90 3.49 -14.19
C THR A 117 0.60 4.20 -14.58
N CYS A 118 0.20 5.25 -13.88
CA CYS A 118 -0.95 6.07 -14.24
C CYS A 118 -0.75 6.72 -15.62
N LYS A 119 0.42 7.31 -15.86
CA LYS A 119 0.74 7.92 -17.15
C LYS A 119 0.70 6.93 -18.31
N ASN A 120 1.25 5.72 -18.12
CA ASN A 120 1.27 4.67 -19.14
C ASN A 120 -0.10 4.06 -19.44
N ASN A 121 -1.06 4.20 -18.52
CA ASN A 121 -2.44 3.72 -18.66
C ASN A 121 -3.46 4.88 -18.64
N SER A 122 -3.06 6.06 -19.09
CA SER A 122 -3.86 7.29 -18.99
C SER A 122 -5.28 7.11 -19.53
N GLY A 123 -6.27 7.42 -18.69
CA GLY A 123 -7.69 7.29 -19.00
C GLY A 123 -8.24 5.84 -18.91
N ASP A 124 -7.43 4.87 -18.46
CA ASP A 124 -7.84 3.46 -18.32
C ASP A 124 -7.33 2.86 -16.99
N ILE A 125 -7.17 3.69 -15.96
CA ILE A 125 -6.69 3.27 -14.64
C ILE A 125 -7.40 4.03 -13.52
N GLU A 126 -7.66 3.33 -12.43
CA GLU A 126 -8.14 3.90 -11.18
C GLU A 126 -7.07 3.77 -10.10
N LEU A 127 -6.89 4.81 -9.30
CA LEU A 127 -6.01 4.80 -8.13
C LEU A 127 -6.86 4.68 -6.86
N VAL A 128 -6.81 3.51 -6.24
CA VAL A 128 -7.55 3.20 -5.01
C VAL A 128 -6.65 3.48 -3.82
N THR A 129 -6.97 4.54 -3.07
CA THR A 129 -6.20 4.97 -1.89
C THR A 129 -6.99 4.65 -0.63
N ILE A 130 -6.52 3.70 0.15
CA ILE A 130 -7.13 3.28 1.41
C ILE A 130 -6.20 3.53 2.62
N GLY A 131 -4.97 3.97 2.35
CA GLY A 131 -4.02 4.48 3.34
C GLY A 131 -3.91 6.02 3.32
N PRO A 132 -3.00 6.60 4.13
CA PRO A 132 -2.66 8.03 4.08
C PRO A 132 -2.15 8.47 2.71
N LEU A 133 -2.55 9.65 2.23
CA LEU A 133 -2.27 10.14 0.87
C LEU A 133 -0.82 10.60 0.62
N THR A 134 0.15 10.19 1.43
CA THR A 134 1.54 10.64 1.33
C THR A 134 2.19 10.24 0.01
N ASN A 135 1.97 9.01 -0.46
CA ASN A 135 2.53 8.55 -1.74
C ASN A 135 1.89 9.29 -2.92
N VAL A 136 0.57 9.53 -2.85
CA VAL A 136 -0.17 10.26 -3.88
C VAL A 136 0.31 11.71 -3.97
N ALA A 137 0.51 12.38 -2.84
CA ALA A 137 1.04 13.74 -2.82
C ALA A 137 2.43 13.81 -3.47
N LYS A 138 3.32 12.87 -3.14
CA LYS A 138 4.65 12.79 -3.77
C LYS A 138 4.59 12.43 -5.25
N ALA A 139 3.66 11.56 -5.66
CA ALA A 139 3.46 11.26 -7.08
C ALA A 139 2.96 12.47 -7.87
N LEU A 140 2.15 13.35 -7.25
CA LEU A 140 1.75 14.64 -7.83
C LEU A 140 2.91 15.63 -7.93
N ASP A 141 3.88 15.58 -7.00
CA ASP A 141 5.11 16.37 -7.11
C ASP A 141 5.98 15.89 -8.30
N GLU A 142 6.01 14.58 -8.57
CA GLU A 142 6.73 14.00 -9.71
C GLU A 142 5.98 14.24 -11.06
N ASP A 143 4.66 14.11 -11.07
CA ASP A 143 3.81 14.39 -12.22
C ASP A 143 2.60 15.26 -11.82
N PRO A 144 2.68 16.57 -11.97
CA PRO A 144 1.58 17.49 -11.67
C PRO A 144 0.32 17.26 -12.50
N ASN A 145 0.38 16.45 -13.56
CA ASN A 145 -0.77 16.07 -14.37
C ASN A 145 -1.34 14.69 -14.00
N LEU A 146 -0.91 14.08 -12.91
CA LEU A 146 -1.37 12.76 -12.44
C LEU A 146 -2.91 12.65 -12.45
N ASN A 147 -3.60 13.71 -12.01
CA ASN A 147 -5.07 13.79 -11.99
C ASN A 147 -5.73 13.70 -13.37
N LYS A 148 -4.97 13.89 -14.47
CA LYS A 148 -5.48 13.75 -15.84
C LYS A 148 -5.27 12.34 -16.40
N HIS A 149 -4.50 11.51 -15.70
CA HIS A 149 -4.20 10.15 -16.10
C HIS A 149 -5.13 9.12 -15.46
N ILE A 150 -5.75 9.44 -14.33
CA ILE A 150 -6.67 8.56 -13.59
C ILE A 150 -8.14 8.88 -13.93
N ASN A 151 -8.99 7.86 -13.84
CA ASN A 151 -10.46 8.00 -14.01
C ASN A 151 -11.13 8.44 -12.71
#